data_c8f45e1da9aa000c8ef7a5a1ff7d7cdf
#
_entry.id   c8f45e1da9aa000c8ef7a5a1ff7d7cdf
#
_cell.length_a   1.000
_cell.length_b   1.000
_cell.length_c   1.000
_cell.angle_alpha   90.00
_cell.angle_beta   90.00
_cell.angle_gamma   90.00
#
_symmetry.space_group_name_H-M   'P 1'
#
loop_
_entity.id
_entity.type
_entity.pdbx_description
1 polymer ?
#
loop_
_entity_poly.entity_id
_entity_poly.type
_entity_poly.pdbx_seq_one_letter_code
_entity_poly.pdbx_strand_id
1 'polypeptide(L)'
;SRVLSGLHHAVDRVVQTGQDPRRFVEDLLERLRDLIVIAAVGRGATAVLRGASEEEIERMSRQATTFGASLLSRIAEVVVAALDGMGGATSPRLQLELMIARVLTQGEAAVSGVAAAAAPAAPPATSARA
;
A
#
# COMPACT_ATOMS: atom_id res chain seq x y z
N SER A 1 -8.98 -1.99 -9.45
CA SER A 1 -7.65 -2.50 -9.73
C SER A 1 -7.52 -3.92 -9.20
N ARG A 2 -6.80 -4.77 -9.93
CA ARG A 2 -6.58 -6.18 -9.55
C ARG A 2 -5.88 -6.33 -8.20
N VAL A 3 -5.04 -5.39 -7.86
CA VAL A 3 -4.27 -5.42 -6.61
C VAL A 3 -5.19 -5.17 -5.43
N LEU A 4 -6.09 -4.21 -5.54
CA LEU A 4 -7.07 -3.91 -4.51
C LEU A 4 -8.08 -5.05 -4.35
N SER A 5 -8.51 -5.68 -5.45
CA SER A 5 -9.34 -6.88 -5.41
C SER A 5 -8.62 -8.03 -4.72
N GLY A 6 -7.33 -8.22 -4.99
CA GLY A 6 -6.51 -9.22 -4.33
C GLY A 6 -6.41 -9.01 -2.83
N LEU A 7 -6.23 -7.76 -2.40
CA LEU A 7 -6.20 -7.40 -0.99
C LEU A 7 -7.55 -7.70 -0.31
N HIS A 8 -8.64 -7.33 -0.96
CA HIS A 8 -9.99 -7.60 -0.46
C HIS A 8 -10.24 -9.10 -0.27
N HIS A 9 -9.85 -9.92 -1.26
CA HIS A 9 -9.94 -11.37 -1.16
C HIS A 9 -9.09 -11.94 -0.03
N ALA A 10 -7.87 -11.45 0.14
CA ALA A 10 -6.97 -11.89 1.21
C ALA A 10 -7.59 -11.63 2.58
N VAL A 11 -8.23 -10.49 2.76
CA VAL A 11 -8.90 -10.11 3.98
C VAL A 11 -10.13 -10.98 4.26
N ASP A 12 -10.95 -11.22 3.23
CA ASP A 12 -12.10 -12.11 3.36
C ASP A 12 -11.65 -13.50 3.82
N ARG A 13 -10.54 -14.01 3.29
CA ARG A 13 -9.97 -15.29 3.71
C ARG A 13 -9.57 -15.28 5.18
N VAL A 14 -8.93 -14.22 5.66
CA VAL A 14 -8.53 -14.08 7.07
C VAL A 14 -9.76 -14.11 7.97
N VAL A 15 -10.80 -13.37 7.63
CA VAL A 15 -12.04 -13.32 8.40
C VAL A 15 -12.74 -14.69 8.41
N GLN A 16 -12.80 -15.38 7.27
CA GLN A 16 -13.46 -16.67 7.13
C GLN A 16 -12.71 -17.81 7.81
N THR A 17 -11.37 -17.78 7.78
CA THR A 17 -10.55 -18.85 8.35
C THR A 17 -10.29 -18.70 9.85
N GLY A 18 -10.72 -17.61 10.45
CA GLY A 18 -10.50 -17.33 11.87
C GLY A 18 -9.05 -17.01 12.22
N GLN A 19 -8.25 -16.59 11.25
CA GLN A 19 -6.89 -16.13 11.52
C GLN A 19 -6.92 -14.88 12.40
N ASP A 20 -5.88 -14.72 13.24
CA ASP A 20 -5.73 -13.56 14.09
C ASP A 20 -5.56 -12.29 13.22
N PRO A 21 -6.48 -11.31 13.31
CA PRO A 21 -6.38 -10.08 12.54
C PRO A 21 -5.07 -9.32 12.78
N ARG A 22 -4.59 -9.30 14.01
CA ARG A 22 -3.34 -8.65 14.36
C ARG A 22 -2.15 -9.26 13.62
N ARG A 23 -2.09 -10.59 13.59
CA ARG A 23 -1.03 -11.31 12.87
C ARG A 23 -1.06 -10.99 11.37
N PHE A 24 -2.24 -10.95 10.79
CA PHE A 24 -2.39 -10.57 9.39
C PHE A 24 -1.86 -9.17 9.12
N VAL A 25 -2.20 -8.21 9.98
CA VAL A 25 -1.75 -6.82 9.83
C VAL A 25 -0.23 -6.70 10.01
N GLU A 26 0.34 -7.43 10.95
CA GLU A 26 1.80 -7.49 11.13
C GLU A 26 2.50 -8.02 9.87
N ASP A 27 2.00 -9.11 9.30
CA ASP A 27 2.55 -9.70 8.08
C ASP A 27 2.40 -8.76 6.88
N LEU A 28 1.26 -8.08 6.77
CA LEU A 28 1.03 -7.08 5.74
C LEU A 28 2.02 -5.90 5.87
N LEU A 29 2.23 -5.42 7.08
CA LEU A 29 3.18 -4.32 7.34
C LEU A 29 4.61 -4.73 6.96
N GLU A 30 4.99 -5.95 7.29
CA GLU A 30 6.30 -6.49 6.91
C GLU A 30 6.46 -6.53 5.38
N ARG A 31 5.43 -6.98 4.66
CA ARG A 31 5.44 -6.98 3.19
C ARG A 31 5.53 -5.57 2.63
N LEU A 32 4.79 -4.62 3.17
CA LEU A 32 4.86 -3.22 2.75
C LEU A 32 6.24 -2.62 2.98
N ARG A 33 6.87 -2.92 4.11
CA ARG A 33 8.24 -2.50 4.39
C ARG A 33 9.20 -3.02 3.31
N ASP A 34 9.10 -4.30 2.98
CA ASP A 34 9.94 -4.91 1.96
C ASP A 34 9.75 -4.24 0.59
N LEU A 35 8.51 -3.95 0.23
CA LEU A 35 8.19 -3.24 -1.03
C LEU A 35 8.74 -1.82 -1.04
N ILE A 36 8.68 -1.12 0.08
CA ILE A 36 9.24 0.23 0.22
C ILE A 36 10.77 0.21 0.07
N VAL A 37 11.42 -0.77 0.69
CA VAL A 37 12.87 -0.96 0.57
C VAL A 37 13.26 -1.22 -0.88
N ILE A 38 12.54 -2.09 -1.57
CA ILE A 38 12.78 -2.38 -2.98
C ILE A 38 12.57 -1.14 -3.85
N ALA A 39 11.54 -0.37 -3.58
CA ALA A 39 11.28 0.87 -4.32
C ALA A 39 12.41 1.89 -4.13
N ALA A 40 13.03 1.93 -2.96
CA ALA A 40 14.10 2.86 -2.63
C ALA A 40 15.47 2.42 -3.16
N VAL A 41 15.77 1.12 -3.07
CA VAL A 41 17.12 0.57 -3.32
C VAL A 41 17.22 -0.05 -4.72
N GLY A 42 16.11 -0.46 -5.32
CA GLY A 42 16.09 -1.10 -6.63
C GLY A 42 16.80 -2.46 -6.61
N ARG A 43 17.72 -2.66 -7.54
CA ARG A 43 18.44 -3.93 -7.70
C ARG A 43 19.33 -4.31 -6.51
N GLY A 44 19.69 -3.35 -5.66
CA GLY A 44 20.44 -3.61 -4.43
C GLY A 44 19.64 -4.28 -3.33
N ALA A 45 18.33 -4.49 -3.54
CA ALA A 45 17.42 -5.07 -2.55
C ALA A 45 17.82 -6.49 -2.14
N THR A 46 18.47 -7.28 -3.02
CA THR A 46 18.97 -8.62 -2.70
C THR A 46 19.91 -8.62 -1.50
N ALA A 47 20.71 -7.58 -1.35
CA ALA A 47 21.63 -7.45 -0.22
C ALA A 47 20.94 -7.11 1.09
N VAL A 48 19.76 -6.46 1.01
CA VAL A 48 19.00 -5.99 2.17
C VAL A 48 17.96 -7.02 2.61
N LEU A 49 17.31 -7.70 1.67
CA LEU A 49 16.29 -8.70 1.92
C LEU A 49 16.89 -10.10 1.96
N ARG A 50 17.47 -10.43 3.08
CA ARG A 50 18.08 -11.76 3.28
C ARG A 50 17.00 -12.84 3.30
N GLY A 51 17.24 -13.93 2.55
CA GLY A 51 16.35 -15.09 2.49
C GLY A 51 15.29 -15.03 1.40
N ALA A 52 15.18 -13.94 0.66
CA ALA A 52 14.27 -13.86 -0.49
C ALA A 52 14.99 -14.37 -1.74
N SER A 53 14.30 -15.16 -2.57
CA SER A 53 14.80 -15.61 -3.86
C SER A 53 14.80 -14.48 -4.88
N GLU A 54 15.59 -14.61 -5.95
CA GLU A 54 15.59 -13.64 -7.05
C GLU A 54 14.20 -13.49 -7.68
N GLU A 55 13.48 -14.59 -7.85
CA GLU A 55 12.11 -14.57 -8.38
C GLU A 55 11.16 -13.80 -7.49
N GLU A 56 11.29 -13.98 -6.19
CA GLU A 56 10.47 -13.25 -5.21
C GLU A 56 10.79 -11.75 -5.24
N ILE A 57 12.05 -11.39 -5.33
CA ILE A 57 12.49 -9.99 -5.44
C ILE A 57 11.98 -9.36 -6.73
N GLU A 58 12.01 -10.06 -7.87
CA GLU A 58 11.44 -9.57 -9.12
C GLU A 58 9.94 -9.32 -9.00
N ARG A 59 9.23 -10.24 -8.35
CA ARG A 59 7.79 -10.11 -8.12
C ARG A 59 7.50 -8.89 -7.24
N MET A 60 8.24 -8.73 -6.17
CA MET A 60 8.13 -7.58 -5.28
C MET A 60 8.49 -6.27 -5.98
N SER A 61 9.51 -6.30 -6.85
CA SER A 61 9.88 -5.13 -7.65
C SER A 61 8.76 -4.67 -8.58
N ARG A 62 8.07 -5.62 -9.22
CA ARG A 62 6.89 -5.30 -10.04
C ARG A 62 5.76 -4.72 -9.19
N GLN A 63 5.50 -5.28 -8.03
CA GLN A 63 4.49 -4.75 -7.10
C GLN A 63 4.86 -3.34 -6.64
N ALA A 64 6.11 -3.12 -6.25
CA ALA A 64 6.59 -1.82 -5.82
C ALA A 64 6.47 -0.76 -6.91
N THR A 65 6.75 -1.12 -8.16
CA THR A 65 6.60 -0.23 -9.31
C THR A 65 5.13 0.10 -9.58
N THR A 66 4.25 -0.89 -9.46
CA THR A 66 2.81 -0.72 -9.70
C THR A 66 2.20 0.26 -8.69
N PHE A 67 2.55 0.15 -7.42
CA PHE A 67 2.04 1.04 -6.38
C PHE A 67 2.75 2.40 -6.36
N GLY A 68 4.06 2.39 -6.54
CA GLY A 68 4.91 3.56 -6.33
C GLY A 68 5.24 3.81 -4.85
N ALA A 69 6.39 4.39 -4.59
CA ALA A 69 6.89 4.61 -3.24
C ALA A 69 5.97 5.48 -2.38
N SER A 70 5.39 6.52 -2.99
CA SER A 70 4.49 7.45 -2.28
C SER A 70 3.23 6.76 -1.78
N LEU A 71 2.58 5.95 -2.62
CA LEU A 71 1.37 5.22 -2.23
C LEU A 71 1.70 4.14 -1.20
N LEU A 72 2.80 3.41 -1.39
CA LEU A 72 3.24 2.39 -0.42
C LEU A 72 3.45 2.99 0.97
N SER A 73 4.07 4.16 1.06
CA SER A 73 4.28 4.85 2.34
C SER A 73 2.97 5.26 2.99
N ARG A 74 2.01 5.76 2.23
CA ARG A 74 0.69 6.11 2.75
C ARG A 74 -0.09 4.90 3.23
N ILE A 75 -0.04 3.81 2.49
CA ILE A 75 -0.66 2.55 2.90
C ILE A 75 -0.01 2.03 4.19
N ALA A 76 1.31 2.09 4.29
CA ALA A 76 2.02 1.68 5.49
C ALA A 76 1.61 2.50 6.72
N GLU A 77 1.42 3.81 6.58
CA GLU A 77 0.91 4.65 7.66
C GLU A 77 -0.48 4.22 8.14
N VAL A 78 -1.37 3.90 7.21
CA VAL A 78 -2.71 3.39 7.54
C VAL A 78 -2.62 2.05 8.27
N VAL A 79 -1.74 1.16 7.84
CA VAL A 79 -1.55 -0.16 8.44
C VAL A 79 -0.96 -0.04 9.85
N VAL A 80 0.02 0.82 10.05
CA VAL A 80 0.60 1.10 11.38
C VAL A 80 -0.47 1.62 12.34
N ALA A 81 -1.28 2.58 11.89
CA ALA A 81 -2.35 3.13 12.71
C ALA A 81 -3.38 2.06 13.11
N ALA A 82 -3.71 1.16 12.20
CA ALA A 82 -4.62 0.05 12.48
C ALA A 82 -4.04 -0.92 13.51
N LEU A 83 -2.76 -1.24 13.38
CA LEU A 83 -2.06 -2.12 14.31
C LEU A 83 -2.02 -1.52 15.72
N ASP A 84 -1.70 -0.24 15.83
CA ASP A 84 -1.71 0.49 17.10
C ASP A 84 -3.11 0.49 17.73
N GLY A 85 -4.15 0.64 16.92
CA GLY A 85 -5.54 0.63 17.38
C GLY A 85 -6.02 -0.74 17.87
N MET A 86 -5.38 -1.82 17.47
CA MET A 86 -5.77 -3.18 17.87
C MET A 86 -5.49 -3.47 19.35
N GLY A 87 -4.62 -2.70 19.99
CA GLY A 87 -4.38 -2.79 21.43
C GLY A 87 -5.42 -2.07 22.29
N GLY A 88 -6.33 -1.32 21.69
CA GLY A 88 -7.33 -0.50 22.39
C GLY A 88 -8.67 -1.19 22.62
N ALA A 89 -9.69 -0.39 22.93
CA ALA A 89 -11.04 -0.87 23.23
C ALA A 89 -11.81 -1.36 21.98
N THR A 90 -11.40 -0.95 20.79
CA THR A 90 -12.01 -1.37 19.53
C THR A 90 -11.56 -2.79 19.18
N SER A 91 -12.49 -3.63 18.72
CA SER A 91 -12.15 -5.01 18.36
C SER A 91 -11.12 -5.06 17.21
N PRO A 92 -10.18 -6.01 17.23
CA PRO A 92 -9.21 -6.17 16.15
C PRO A 92 -9.86 -6.38 14.77
N ARG A 93 -10.99 -7.07 14.72
CA ARG A 93 -11.74 -7.30 13.49
C ARG A 93 -12.25 -5.98 12.90
N LEU A 94 -12.81 -5.11 13.73
CA LEU A 94 -13.29 -3.81 13.29
C LEU A 94 -12.13 -2.93 12.82
N GLN A 95 -11.01 -2.97 13.51
CA GLN A 95 -9.78 -2.27 13.07
C GLN A 95 -9.32 -2.76 11.70
N LEU A 96 -9.38 -4.06 11.46
CA LEU A 96 -9.05 -4.64 10.16
C LEU A 96 -9.97 -4.13 9.06
N GLU A 97 -11.27 -4.14 9.29
CA GLU A 97 -12.28 -3.67 8.33
C GLU A 97 -12.08 -2.18 8.00
N LEU A 98 -11.85 -1.36 9.01
CA LEU A 98 -11.56 0.07 8.82
C LEU A 98 -10.26 0.30 8.06
N MET A 99 -9.24 -0.49 8.37
CA MET A 99 -7.96 -0.44 7.66
C MET A 99 -8.14 -0.68 6.17
N ILE A 100 -8.91 -1.70 5.81
CA ILE A 100 -9.18 -2.04 4.41
C ILE A 100 -9.86 -0.87 3.70
N ALA A 101 -10.89 -0.32 4.30
CA ALA A 101 -11.61 0.81 3.74
C ALA A 101 -10.67 2.00 3.48
N ARG A 102 -9.76 2.28 4.41
CA ARG A 102 -8.78 3.36 4.26
C ARG A 102 -7.73 3.06 3.19
N VAL A 103 -7.25 1.81 3.11
CA VAL A 103 -6.30 1.40 2.07
C VAL A 103 -6.92 1.55 0.68
N LEU A 104 -8.17 1.13 0.51
CA LEU A 104 -8.90 1.28 -0.74
C LEU A 104 -9.06 2.76 -1.12
N THR A 105 -9.37 3.60 -0.16
CA THR A 105 -9.48 5.05 -0.37
C THR A 105 -8.13 5.66 -0.80
N GLN A 106 -7.04 5.24 -0.20
CA GLN A 106 -5.70 5.69 -0.61
C GLN A 106 -5.39 5.27 -2.05
N GLY A 107 -5.77 4.06 -2.45
CA GLY A 107 -5.60 3.59 -3.81
C GLY A 107 -6.38 4.42 -4.82
N GLU A 108 -7.62 4.74 -4.52
CA GLU A 108 -8.47 5.60 -5.36
C GLU A 108 -7.90 7.01 -5.47
N ALA A 109 -7.46 7.59 -4.37
CA ALA A 109 -6.84 8.91 -4.34
C ALA A 109 -5.57 8.95 -5.20
N ALA A 110 -4.76 7.90 -5.17
CA ALA A 110 -3.55 7.77 -5.97
C ALA A 110 -3.88 7.70 -7.47
N VAL A 111 -4.90 6.92 -7.85
CA VAL A 111 -5.35 6.83 -9.25
C VAL A 111 -5.88 8.17 -9.73
N SER A 112 -6.68 8.86 -8.92
CA SER A 112 -7.20 10.19 -9.24
C SER A 112 -6.06 11.21 -9.35
N GLY A 113 -5.07 11.16 -8.47
CA GLY A 113 -3.89 12.01 -8.49
C GLY A 113 -3.04 11.82 -9.76
N VAL A 114 -2.85 10.57 -10.18
CA VAL A 114 -2.13 10.25 -11.43
C VAL A 114 -2.92 10.75 -12.64
N ALA A 115 -4.24 10.57 -12.67
CA ALA A 115 -5.08 11.06 -13.74
C ALA A 115 -5.05 12.59 -13.82
N ALA A 116 -5.08 13.28 -12.68
CA ALA A 116 -4.97 14.74 -12.63
C ALA A 116 -3.59 15.24 -13.06
N ALA A 117 -2.52 14.53 -12.68
CA ALA A 117 -1.15 14.87 -13.10
C ALA A 117 -0.91 14.61 -14.59
N ALA A 118 -1.62 13.63 -15.17
CA ALA A 118 -1.55 13.31 -16.60
C ALA A 118 -2.41 14.25 -17.45
N ALA A 119 -3.33 15.01 -16.85
CA ALA A 119 -4.12 16.01 -17.57
C ALA A 119 -3.20 17.14 -18.07
N PRO A 120 -3.37 17.59 -19.31
CA PRO A 120 -2.56 18.72 -19.80
C PRO A 120 -2.78 19.93 -18.90
N ALA A 121 -1.68 20.48 -18.39
CA ALA A 121 -1.72 21.70 -17.61
C ALA A 121 -2.29 22.82 -18.49
N ALA A 122 -3.30 23.52 -17.99
CA ALA A 122 -3.80 24.70 -18.66
C ALA A 122 -2.62 25.69 -18.82
N PRO A 123 -2.40 26.28 -20.00
CA PRO A 123 -1.35 27.25 -20.15
C PRO A 123 -1.59 28.40 -19.17
N PRO A 124 -0.53 28.90 -18.53
CA PRO A 124 -0.70 30.02 -17.63
C PRO A 124 -1.37 31.15 -18.39
N ALA A 125 -2.43 31.70 -17.82
CA ALA A 125 -3.08 32.85 -18.40
C ALA A 125 -2.01 33.98 -18.50
N THR A 126 -1.54 34.23 -19.69
CA THR A 126 -0.72 35.40 -19.96
C THR A 126 -1.65 36.57 -19.73
N SER A 127 -1.51 37.21 -18.62
CA SER A 127 -2.09 38.51 -18.39
C SER A 127 -1.46 39.43 -19.44
N ALA A 128 -2.15 39.60 -20.57
CA ALA A 128 -1.78 40.62 -21.53
C ALA A 128 -2.05 41.95 -20.85
N ARG A 129 -1.02 42.52 -20.28
CA ARG A 129 -1.04 43.92 -19.91
C ARG A 129 -0.88 44.71 -21.16
N ALA A 130 -1.96 45.31 -21.60
CA ALA A 130 -1.90 46.37 -22.59
C ALA A 130 -1.20 47.56 -22.01
#